data_4e45c63fc5096dee1411710210a6f3ba
#
_entry.id   4e45c63fc5096dee1411710210a6f3ba
#
_cell.length_a   1.000
_cell.length_b   1.000
_cell.length_c   1.000
_cell.angle_alpha   90.00
_cell.angle_beta   90.00
_cell.angle_gamma   90.00
#
_symmetry.space_group_name_H-M   'P 1'
#
loop_
_entity.id
_entity.type
_entity.pdbx_description
1 polymer ?
#
loop_
_entity_poly.entity_id
_entity_poly.type
_entity_poly.pdbx_seq_one_letter_code
_entity_poly.pdbx_strand_id
1 'polypeptide(L)'
;MAFYFSYQTFISFATYDDLVQRDQRLFEANENLTQTKIDDFLKLAAARILTQIRNTDWWRGYAFGQDSALQRDLRLLPSVNPSNIKSRETEFKDLNIYFAFHEYILPYVADFGNPESAEVQKINHYRDQYNKLFTEVIESGDWYDFDADGTIETAEKSPNKQLLVRVR
;
A
#
# COMPACT_ATOMS: atom_id res chain seq x y z
N MET A 1 -8.07 14.58 -5.40
CA MET A 1 -7.02 14.04 -4.52
C MET A 1 -7.69 13.22 -3.42
N ALA A 2 -7.60 11.90 -3.49
CA ALA A 2 -8.42 10.98 -2.71
C ALA A 2 -7.79 10.51 -1.38
N PHE A 3 -6.51 10.86 -1.11
CA PHE A 3 -5.85 10.40 0.11
C PHE A 3 -6.18 11.28 1.30
N TYR A 4 -6.30 10.67 2.46
CA TYR A 4 -6.63 11.36 3.69
C TYR A 4 -5.39 12.05 4.28
N PHE A 5 -5.44 13.37 4.35
CA PHE A 5 -4.40 14.22 4.94
C PHE A 5 -4.96 14.99 6.14
N SER A 6 -4.17 15.13 7.20
CA SER A 6 -4.43 16.05 8.30
C SER A 6 -3.29 17.06 8.38
N TYR A 7 -3.61 18.35 8.30
CA TYR A 7 -2.61 19.44 8.31
C TYR A 7 -1.46 19.24 7.31
N GLN A 8 -1.78 18.82 6.07
CA GLN A 8 -0.82 18.46 5.01
C GLN A 8 0.06 17.21 5.31
N THR A 9 -0.22 16.51 6.39
CA THR A 9 0.46 15.24 6.69
C THR A 9 -0.40 14.08 6.18
N PHE A 10 0.20 13.21 5.36
CA PHE A 10 -0.46 11.99 4.90
C PHE A 10 -0.78 11.10 6.10
N ILE A 11 -2.00 10.56 6.15
CA ILE A 11 -2.45 9.65 7.21
C ILE A 11 -2.65 8.25 6.65
N SER A 12 -3.53 8.09 5.64
CA SER A 12 -3.87 6.79 5.06
C SER A 12 -4.44 6.96 3.65
N PHE A 13 -4.53 5.86 2.90
CA PHE A 13 -5.17 5.85 1.58
C PHE A 13 -6.68 5.65 1.67
N ALA A 14 -7.20 5.11 2.77
CA ALA A 14 -8.61 4.85 3.00
C ALA A 14 -9.09 5.50 4.29
N THR A 15 -10.40 5.63 4.44
CA THR A 15 -11.07 6.16 5.62
C THR A 15 -11.84 5.08 6.38
N TYR A 16 -12.27 5.37 7.60
CA TYR A 16 -13.16 4.51 8.38
C TYR A 16 -14.43 4.13 7.60
N ASP A 17 -15.06 5.08 6.92
CA ASP A 17 -16.29 4.85 6.17
C ASP A 17 -16.08 3.88 5.00
N ASP A 18 -14.92 3.91 4.34
CA ASP A 18 -14.59 2.97 3.27
C ASP A 18 -14.54 1.52 3.78
N LEU A 19 -14.03 1.30 4.99
CA LEU A 19 -14.01 -0.03 5.61
C LEU A 19 -15.40 -0.49 6.03
N VAL A 20 -16.18 0.39 6.66
CA VAL A 20 -17.56 0.08 7.07
C VAL A 20 -18.41 -0.31 5.87
N GLN A 21 -18.28 0.41 4.76
CA GLN A 21 -18.98 0.06 3.51
C GLN A 21 -18.56 -1.31 2.96
N ARG A 22 -17.32 -1.74 3.19
CA ARG A 22 -16.82 -3.02 2.71
C ARG A 22 -17.35 -4.23 3.50
N ASP A 23 -17.48 -4.11 4.83
CA ASP A 23 -18.00 -5.17 5.70
C ASP A 23 -18.76 -4.60 6.90
N GLN A 24 -19.94 -4.01 6.64
CA GLN A 24 -20.77 -3.39 7.66
C GLN A 24 -21.11 -4.34 8.82
N ARG A 25 -21.38 -5.62 8.51
CA ARG A 25 -21.75 -6.62 9.53
C ARG A 25 -20.63 -6.87 10.56
N LEU A 26 -19.37 -6.79 10.13
CA LEU A 26 -18.24 -6.95 11.03
C LEU A 26 -18.23 -5.84 12.10
N PHE A 27 -18.51 -4.60 11.69
CA PHE A 27 -18.51 -3.44 12.59
C PHE A 27 -19.75 -3.42 13.50
N GLU A 28 -20.91 -3.82 12.98
CA GLU A 28 -22.14 -3.94 13.79
C GLU A 28 -22.03 -5.05 14.86
N ALA A 29 -21.32 -6.13 14.55
CA ALA A 29 -21.12 -7.25 15.49
C ALA A 29 -20.03 -7.00 16.53
N ASN A 30 -19.16 -6.00 16.36
CA ASN A 30 -17.98 -5.78 17.19
C ASN A 30 -17.88 -4.32 17.67
N GLU A 31 -18.56 -4.00 18.74
CA GLU A 31 -18.56 -2.65 19.35
C GLU A 31 -17.15 -2.13 19.74
N ASN A 32 -16.19 -3.04 19.91
CA ASN A 32 -14.80 -2.69 20.23
C ASN A 32 -14.00 -2.14 19.04
N LEU A 33 -14.53 -2.22 17.82
CA LEU A 33 -13.95 -1.64 16.60
C LEU A 33 -14.35 -0.16 16.48
N THR A 34 -13.85 0.66 17.40
CA THR A 34 -14.12 2.10 17.38
C THR A 34 -13.41 2.78 16.20
N GLN A 35 -13.97 3.91 15.74
CA GLN A 35 -13.38 4.70 14.67
C GLN A 35 -11.91 5.04 14.92
N THR A 36 -11.57 5.52 16.13
CA THR A 36 -10.18 5.85 16.48
C THR A 36 -9.23 4.67 16.29
N LYS A 37 -9.63 3.47 16.73
CA LYS A 37 -8.83 2.26 16.56
C LYS A 37 -8.66 1.87 15.11
N ILE A 38 -9.70 2.01 14.32
CA ILE A 38 -9.67 1.72 12.87
C ILE A 38 -8.78 2.72 12.13
N ASP A 39 -8.85 4.00 12.47
CA ASP A 39 -7.98 5.03 11.89
C ASP A 39 -6.51 4.75 12.20
N ASP A 40 -6.18 4.27 13.41
CA ASP A 40 -4.82 3.81 13.76
C ASP A 40 -4.40 2.59 12.93
N PHE A 41 -5.27 1.61 12.73
CA PHE A 41 -4.97 0.45 11.88
C PHE A 41 -4.76 0.83 10.41
N LEU A 42 -5.57 1.74 9.88
CA LEU A 42 -5.40 2.27 8.52
C LEU A 42 -4.07 3.00 8.35
N LYS A 43 -3.68 3.80 9.34
CA LYS A 43 -2.39 4.50 9.36
C LYS A 43 -1.21 3.53 9.37
N LEU A 44 -1.27 2.50 10.21
CA LEU A 44 -0.25 1.45 10.25
C LEU A 44 -0.17 0.68 8.95
N ALA A 45 -1.32 0.32 8.37
CA ALA A 45 -1.42 -0.36 7.09
C ALA A 45 -0.78 0.48 5.96
N ALA A 46 -1.11 1.76 5.87
CA ALA A 46 -0.54 2.67 4.87
C ALA A 46 0.99 2.77 5.00
N ALA A 47 1.51 2.93 6.22
CA ALA A 47 2.95 2.97 6.46
C ALA A 47 3.66 1.68 6.04
N ARG A 48 3.02 0.52 6.26
CA ARG A 48 3.55 -0.78 5.84
C ARG A 48 3.54 -0.94 4.33
N ILE A 49 2.48 -0.51 3.64
CA ILE A 49 2.40 -0.52 2.17
C ILE A 49 3.53 0.33 1.57
N LEU A 50 3.73 1.55 2.04
CA LEU A 50 4.83 2.42 1.58
C LEU A 50 6.20 1.78 1.82
N THR A 51 6.39 1.08 2.94
CA THR A 51 7.61 0.33 3.23
C THR A 51 7.79 -0.85 2.27
N GLN A 52 6.74 -1.58 1.96
CA GLN A 52 6.80 -2.69 1.01
C GLN A 52 7.14 -2.20 -0.40
N ILE A 53 6.53 -1.09 -0.85
CA ILE A 53 6.86 -0.44 -2.14
C ILE A 53 8.34 -0.08 -2.19
N ARG A 54 8.87 0.57 -1.14
CA ARG A 54 10.28 0.93 -1.04
C ARG A 54 11.23 -0.27 -1.21
N ASN A 55 10.77 -1.45 -0.78
CA ASN A 55 11.55 -2.68 -0.84
C ASN A 55 11.41 -3.45 -2.17
N THR A 56 10.58 -2.99 -3.09
CA THR A 56 10.43 -3.62 -4.41
C THR A 56 11.63 -3.37 -5.31
N ASP A 57 11.87 -4.27 -6.25
CA ASP A 57 12.89 -4.09 -7.28
C ASP A 57 12.57 -2.92 -8.21
N TRP A 58 11.29 -2.62 -8.38
CA TRP A 58 10.85 -1.45 -9.15
C TRP A 58 11.36 -0.14 -8.53
N TRP A 59 11.18 0.06 -7.21
CA TRP A 59 11.64 1.24 -6.49
C TRP A 59 13.17 1.31 -6.44
N ARG A 60 13.83 0.19 -6.15
CA ARG A 60 15.29 0.10 -6.10
C ARG A 60 15.91 0.38 -7.47
N GLY A 61 15.30 -0.14 -8.54
CA GLY A 61 15.77 0.09 -9.91
C GLY A 61 15.80 1.56 -10.27
N TYR A 62 14.78 2.32 -9.90
CA TYR A 62 14.76 3.76 -10.07
C TYR A 62 15.84 4.45 -9.23
N ALA A 63 15.86 4.20 -7.93
CA ALA A 63 16.81 4.83 -7.01
C ALA A 63 18.28 4.58 -7.40
N PHE A 64 18.60 3.35 -7.83
CA PHE A 64 19.96 3.00 -8.28
C PHE A 64 20.34 3.64 -9.62
N GLY A 65 19.34 3.93 -10.46
CA GLY A 65 19.57 4.68 -11.70
C GLY A 65 19.93 6.15 -11.44
N GLN A 66 19.41 6.72 -10.36
CA GLN A 66 19.72 8.09 -9.94
C GLN A 66 21.05 8.20 -9.19
N ASP A 67 21.34 7.27 -8.30
CA ASP A 67 22.57 7.25 -7.50
C ASP A 67 23.06 5.82 -7.28
N SER A 68 24.14 5.45 -7.95
CA SER A 68 24.77 4.14 -7.83
C SER A 68 25.36 3.86 -6.43
N ALA A 69 25.62 4.88 -5.62
CA ALA A 69 26.08 4.69 -4.25
C ALA A 69 25.04 4.02 -3.36
N LEU A 70 23.74 4.17 -3.67
CA LEU A 70 22.63 3.52 -2.96
C LEU A 70 22.67 2.00 -3.06
N GLN A 71 23.31 1.42 -4.09
CA GLN A 71 23.50 -0.03 -4.21
C GLN A 71 24.34 -0.62 -3.08
N ARG A 72 25.21 0.20 -2.47
CA ARG A 72 26.12 -0.23 -1.41
C ARG A 72 25.49 -0.20 -0.03
N ASP A 73 24.49 0.65 0.17
CA ASP A 73 23.78 0.77 1.45
C ASP A 73 22.27 1.01 1.23
N LEU A 74 21.51 -0.07 1.30
CA LEU A 74 20.05 -0.05 1.13
C LEU A 74 19.32 0.80 2.19
N ARG A 75 19.97 1.15 3.31
CA ARG A 75 19.39 2.03 4.33
C ARG A 75 19.21 3.45 3.83
N LEU A 76 20.02 3.84 2.84
CA LEU A 76 19.99 5.16 2.23
C LEU A 76 18.90 5.31 1.16
N LEU A 77 18.19 4.24 0.81
CA LEU A 77 17.08 4.31 -0.15
C LEU A 77 16.05 5.36 0.29
N PRO A 78 15.62 6.26 -0.61
CA PRO A 78 14.63 7.27 -0.27
C PRO A 78 13.30 6.60 0.11
N SER A 79 12.54 7.28 0.96
CA SER A 79 11.17 6.86 1.32
C SER A 79 10.20 7.20 0.20
N VAL A 80 9.18 6.37 0.02
CA VAL A 80 8.08 6.65 -0.90
C VAL A 80 7.26 7.82 -0.37
N ASN A 81 7.15 8.89 -1.17
CA ASN A 81 6.31 10.04 -0.80
C ASN A 81 4.88 9.83 -1.34
N PRO A 82 3.88 9.67 -0.47
CA PRO A 82 2.49 9.44 -0.93
C PRO A 82 1.92 10.61 -1.76
N SER A 83 2.45 11.82 -1.62
CA SER A 83 2.02 12.98 -2.43
C SER A 83 2.40 12.87 -3.90
N ASN A 84 3.36 12.01 -4.24
CA ASN A 84 3.80 11.76 -5.61
C ASN A 84 3.03 10.60 -6.27
N ILE A 85 2.09 9.97 -5.56
CA ILE A 85 1.15 9.01 -6.17
C ILE A 85 0.09 9.82 -6.90
N LYS A 86 0.08 9.78 -8.24
CA LYS A 86 -0.75 10.63 -9.10
C LYS A 86 -1.90 9.89 -9.78
N SER A 87 -1.85 8.56 -9.80
CA SER A 87 -2.92 7.75 -10.38
C SER A 87 -3.19 6.51 -9.52
N ARG A 88 -4.19 5.71 -9.91
CA ARG A 88 -4.60 4.47 -9.22
C ARG A 88 -5.03 4.67 -7.77
N GLU A 89 -5.69 5.79 -7.49
CA GLU A 89 -6.16 6.11 -6.13
C GLU A 89 -7.09 5.05 -5.55
N THR A 90 -7.96 4.47 -6.39
CA THR A 90 -8.88 3.39 -5.97
C THR A 90 -8.13 2.13 -5.58
N GLU A 91 -7.11 1.75 -6.34
CA GLU A 91 -6.28 0.59 -6.06
C GLU A 91 -5.46 0.77 -4.78
N PHE A 92 -4.90 1.96 -4.54
CA PHE A 92 -4.21 2.26 -3.28
C PHE A 92 -5.16 2.26 -2.08
N LYS A 93 -6.39 2.74 -2.26
CA LYS A 93 -7.44 2.65 -1.24
C LYS A 93 -7.76 1.19 -0.93
N ASP A 94 -8.00 0.37 -1.95
CA ASP A 94 -8.29 -1.06 -1.78
C ASP A 94 -7.10 -1.82 -1.15
N LEU A 95 -5.86 -1.51 -1.53
CA LEU A 95 -4.67 -2.05 -0.87
C LEU A 95 -4.66 -1.76 0.63
N ASN A 96 -4.96 -0.52 1.01
CA ASN A 96 -5.00 -0.12 2.41
C ASN A 96 -6.10 -0.86 3.18
N ILE A 97 -7.29 -1.00 2.58
CA ILE A 97 -8.42 -1.74 3.15
C ILE A 97 -8.05 -3.21 3.34
N TYR A 98 -7.56 -3.88 2.29
CA TYR A 98 -7.22 -5.31 2.36
C TYR A 98 -6.11 -5.58 3.37
N PHE A 99 -5.07 -4.73 3.41
CA PHE A 99 -3.99 -4.85 4.37
C PHE A 99 -4.51 -4.68 5.80
N ALA A 100 -5.30 -3.64 6.06
CA ALA A 100 -5.88 -3.40 7.38
C ALA A 100 -6.77 -4.56 7.83
N PHE A 101 -7.59 -5.12 6.95
CA PHE A 101 -8.45 -6.26 7.27
C PHE A 101 -7.63 -7.50 7.64
N HIS A 102 -6.69 -7.94 6.80
CA HIS A 102 -6.01 -9.21 7.04
C HIS A 102 -4.95 -9.15 8.14
N GLU A 103 -4.32 -7.99 8.38
CA GLU A 103 -3.21 -7.88 9.33
C GLU A 103 -3.64 -7.37 10.71
N TYR A 104 -4.66 -6.52 10.78
CA TYR A 104 -5.01 -5.84 12.03
C TYR A 104 -6.44 -6.10 12.50
N ILE A 105 -7.45 -5.88 11.64
CA ILE A 105 -8.85 -5.84 12.07
C ILE A 105 -9.38 -7.25 12.33
N LEU A 106 -9.28 -8.15 11.35
CA LEU A 106 -9.80 -9.50 11.48
C LEU A 106 -9.02 -10.32 12.52
N PRO A 107 -7.67 -10.27 12.60
CA PRO A 107 -6.95 -10.91 13.68
C PRO A 107 -7.32 -10.40 15.08
N TYR A 108 -7.73 -9.15 15.20
CA TYR A 108 -8.17 -8.58 16.47
C TYR A 108 -9.49 -9.17 16.96
N VAL A 109 -10.39 -9.59 16.06
CA VAL A 109 -11.72 -10.11 16.39
C VAL A 109 -11.84 -11.63 16.20
N ALA A 110 -10.90 -12.26 15.49
CA ALA A 110 -10.96 -13.68 15.16
C ALA A 110 -10.75 -14.59 16.38
N ASP A 111 -11.54 -15.65 16.46
CA ASP A 111 -11.26 -16.79 17.33
C ASP A 111 -10.36 -17.81 16.61
N PHE A 112 -9.07 -17.76 16.90
CA PHE A 112 -8.09 -18.70 16.33
C PHE A 112 -8.22 -20.12 16.89
N GLY A 113 -9.04 -20.34 17.92
CA GLY A 113 -9.40 -21.68 18.41
C GLY A 113 -10.28 -22.45 17.43
N ASN A 114 -10.93 -21.74 16.50
CA ASN A 114 -11.75 -22.32 15.43
C ASN A 114 -11.20 -21.95 14.05
N PRO A 115 -10.38 -22.83 13.40
CA PRO A 115 -9.79 -22.56 12.08
C PRO A 115 -10.82 -22.39 10.96
N GLU A 116 -12.04 -22.89 11.15
CA GLU A 116 -13.14 -22.78 10.18
C GLU A 116 -14.02 -21.54 10.41
N SER A 117 -13.65 -20.68 11.35
CA SER A 117 -14.41 -19.44 11.59
C SER A 117 -14.42 -18.55 10.33
N ALA A 118 -15.51 -17.81 10.17
CA ALA A 118 -15.67 -16.90 9.04
C ALA A 118 -14.56 -15.82 9.00
N GLU A 119 -14.09 -15.39 10.15
CA GLU A 119 -13.03 -14.39 10.31
C GLU A 119 -11.69 -14.92 9.80
N VAL A 120 -11.34 -16.17 10.13
CA VAL A 120 -10.10 -16.82 9.64
C VAL A 120 -10.14 -17.00 8.12
N GLN A 121 -11.28 -17.38 7.55
CA GLN A 121 -11.44 -17.47 6.10
C GLN A 121 -11.32 -16.10 5.42
N LYS A 122 -11.90 -15.05 6.01
CA LYS A 122 -11.78 -13.67 5.53
C LYS A 122 -10.34 -13.17 5.58
N ILE A 123 -9.55 -13.51 6.62
CA ILE A 123 -8.12 -13.15 6.69
C ILE A 123 -7.38 -13.66 5.45
N ASN A 124 -7.55 -14.94 5.11
CA ASN A 124 -6.90 -15.53 3.94
C ASN A 124 -7.38 -14.86 2.64
N HIS A 125 -8.70 -14.66 2.50
CA HIS A 125 -9.27 -13.99 1.33
C HIS A 125 -8.67 -12.58 1.13
N TYR A 126 -8.66 -11.73 2.16
CA TYR A 126 -8.13 -10.36 2.03
C TYR A 126 -6.61 -10.34 1.82
N ARG A 127 -5.88 -11.30 2.38
CA ARG A 127 -4.45 -11.47 2.10
C ARG A 127 -4.18 -11.78 0.63
N ASP A 128 -4.95 -12.71 0.05
CA ASP A 128 -4.82 -13.06 -1.36
C ASP A 128 -5.19 -11.90 -2.28
N GLN A 129 -6.27 -11.16 -1.97
CA GLN A 129 -6.65 -9.96 -2.71
C GLN A 129 -5.56 -8.88 -2.62
N TYR A 130 -4.99 -8.67 -1.44
CA TYR A 130 -3.89 -7.74 -1.25
C TYR A 130 -2.69 -8.11 -2.11
N ASN A 131 -2.21 -9.35 -2.04
CA ASN A 131 -1.03 -9.80 -2.77
C ASN A 131 -1.21 -9.66 -4.28
N LYS A 132 -2.38 -10.03 -4.78
CA LYS A 132 -2.73 -9.91 -6.20
C LYS A 132 -2.70 -8.45 -6.64
N LEU A 133 -3.44 -7.58 -5.94
CA LEU A 133 -3.54 -6.16 -6.28
C LEU A 133 -2.20 -5.44 -6.13
N PHE A 134 -1.41 -5.76 -5.09
CA PHE A 134 -0.08 -5.19 -4.88
C PHE A 134 0.84 -5.51 -6.07
N THR A 135 0.85 -6.76 -6.52
CA THR A 135 1.63 -7.17 -7.70
C THR A 135 1.18 -6.40 -8.94
N GLU A 136 -0.13 -6.31 -9.20
CA GLU A 136 -0.68 -5.58 -10.34
C GLU A 136 -0.29 -4.09 -10.34
N VAL A 137 -0.33 -3.43 -9.18
CA VAL A 137 0.05 -2.02 -9.02
C VAL A 137 1.55 -1.84 -9.28
N ILE A 138 2.41 -2.69 -8.70
CA ILE A 138 3.86 -2.58 -8.90
C ILE A 138 4.26 -2.87 -10.35
N GLU A 139 3.67 -3.91 -10.98
CA GLU A 139 3.97 -4.27 -12.37
C GLU A 139 3.52 -3.20 -13.37
N SER A 140 2.45 -2.49 -13.09
CA SER A 140 1.96 -1.42 -13.95
C SER A 140 2.94 -0.24 -14.05
N GLY A 141 3.53 0.17 -12.91
CA GLY A 141 4.52 1.23 -12.81
C GLY A 141 4.06 2.62 -13.27
N ASP A 142 2.76 2.84 -13.45
CA ASP A 142 2.17 4.04 -14.07
C ASP A 142 1.48 4.97 -13.05
N TRP A 143 1.91 4.96 -11.81
CA TRP A 143 1.21 5.63 -10.72
C TRP A 143 2.07 6.61 -9.90
N TYR A 144 3.38 6.59 -10.04
CA TYR A 144 4.29 7.39 -9.24
C TYR A 144 5.07 8.40 -10.08
N ASP A 145 5.05 9.64 -9.66
CA ASP A 145 5.76 10.78 -10.21
C ASP A 145 7.08 10.95 -9.42
N PHE A 146 8.19 10.53 -10.01
CA PHE A 146 9.48 10.45 -9.33
C PHE A 146 10.17 11.80 -9.19
N ASP A 147 10.03 12.69 -10.17
CA ASP A 147 10.65 14.00 -10.15
C ASP A 147 9.76 15.10 -9.56
N ALA A 148 8.52 14.74 -9.21
CA ALA A 148 7.52 15.59 -8.59
C ALA A 148 7.11 16.81 -9.44
N ASP A 149 7.16 16.68 -10.76
CA ASP A 149 6.73 17.74 -11.69
C ASP A 149 5.21 17.78 -11.90
N GLY A 150 4.49 16.78 -11.42
CA GLY A 150 3.03 16.65 -11.46
C GLY A 150 2.52 15.74 -12.57
N THR A 151 3.40 15.17 -13.40
CA THR A 151 3.07 14.25 -14.50
C THR A 151 3.84 12.95 -14.35
N ILE A 152 3.36 11.89 -14.99
CA ILE A 152 4.05 10.60 -15.01
C ILE A 152 4.56 10.35 -16.43
N GLU A 153 5.85 10.49 -16.62
CA GLU A 153 6.48 10.33 -17.91
C GLU A 153 6.70 8.87 -18.30
N THR A 154 6.95 8.62 -19.59
CA THR A 154 7.20 7.25 -20.09
C THR A 154 8.46 6.63 -19.47
N ALA A 155 9.47 7.45 -19.14
CA ALA A 155 10.71 7.01 -18.51
C ALA A 155 10.47 6.50 -17.07
N GLU A 156 9.50 7.07 -16.37
CA GLU A 156 9.15 6.72 -14.99
C GLU A 156 8.33 5.42 -14.90
N LYS A 157 7.52 5.15 -15.92
CA LYS A 157 6.64 3.95 -15.93
C LYS A 157 7.39 2.61 -15.93
N SER A 158 8.63 2.59 -16.34
CA SER A 158 9.42 1.35 -16.44
C SER A 158 10.90 1.59 -16.16
N PRO A 159 11.26 2.00 -14.93
CA PRO A 159 12.66 2.33 -14.62
C PRO A 159 13.65 1.17 -14.84
N ASN A 160 13.19 -0.08 -14.76
CA ASN A 160 14.04 -1.26 -14.97
C ASN A 160 14.33 -1.57 -16.44
N LYS A 161 13.57 -1.05 -17.41
CA LYS A 161 13.82 -1.31 -18.83
C LYS A 161 15.07 -0.60 -19.34
N GLN A 162 15.54 0.44 -18.68
CA GLN A 162 16.75 1.16 -19.07
C GLN A 162 18.04 0.39 -18.72
N LEU A 163 18.01 -0.56 -17.80
CA LEU A 163 19.17 -1.38 -17.40
C LEU A 163 19.49 -2.53 -18.37
N LEU A 164 18.65 -2.80 -19.37
CA LEU A 164 18.82 -3.91 -20.30
C LEU A 164 19.36 -3.49 -21.69
N VAL A 165 19.81 -2.26 -21.87
CA VAL A 165 20.57 -1.90 -23.07
C VAL A 165 21.98 -2.48 -22.90
N ARG A 166 22.15 -3.73 -23.29
CA ARG A 166 23.47 -4.30 -23.57
C ARG A 166 24.10 -3.49 -24.69
N VAL A 167 25.01 -2.61 -24.33
CA VAL A 167 25.94 -2.06 -25.31
C VAL A 167 26.82 -3.23 -25.75
N ARG A 168 26.63 -3.67 -26.99
CA ARG A 168 27.58 -4.57 -27.69
C ARG A 168 28.75 -3.79 -28.16
#